data_9dbb7a37e3903898902464e92d1458b1
#
_entry.id   9dbb7a37e3903898902464e92d1458b1
#
_cell.length_a   1.000
_cell.length_b   1.000
_cell.length_c   1.000
_cell.angle_alpha   90.00
_cell.angle_beta   90.00
_cell.angle_gamma   90.00
#
_symmetry.space_group_name_H-M   'P 1'
#
loop_
_entity.id
_entity.type
_entity.pdbx_description
1 polymer ?
#
loop_
_entity_poly.entity_id
_entity_poly.type
_entity_poly.pdbx_seq_one_letter_code
_entity_poly.pdbx_strand_id
1 'polypeptide(L)'
;SRYFVDFNITLKNKNGEIKKYLIEIKPSVQTIPPAPTKNTRSLLRRQAEYVKNRAKWEAATQFAAKKGSEFIVLTEKHLGL
;
A
#
# COMPACT_ATOMS: atom_id res chain seq x y z
N SER A 1 -14.45 -2.67 -10.38
CA SER A 1 -13.00 -2.72 -10.64
C SER A 1 -12.34 -3.74 -9.73
N ARG A 2 -11.34 -4.40 -10.25
CA ARG A 2 -10.57 -5.36 -9.47
C ARG A 2 -9.41 -4.67 -8.78
N TYR A 3 -9.16 -5.06 -7.53
CA TYR A 3 -7.97 -4.66 -6.81
C TYR A 3 -7.01 -5.84 -6.75
N PHE A 4 -5.77 -5.63 -7.20
CA PHE A 4 -4.74 -6.65 -7.17
C PHE A 4 -3.70 -6.30 -6.11
N VAL A 5 -3.40 -7.29 -5.26
CA VAL A 5 -2.31 -7.18 -4.30
C VAL A 5 -1.16 -8.07 -4.75
N ASP A 6 0.06 -7.68 -4.39
CA ASP A 6 1.25 -8.44 -4.79
C ASP A 6 1.35 -9.78 -4.05
N PHE A 7 1.00 -9.78 -2.76
CA PHE A 7 1.09 -10.99 -1.94
C PHE A 7 -0.11 -11.12 -1.02
N ASN A 8 -0.50 -12.37 -0.81
CA ASN A 8 -1.52 -12.75 0.17
C ASN A 8 -0.85 -13.76 1.10
N ILE A 9 -0.57 -13.35 2.34
CA ILE A 9 0.20 -14.15 3.28
C ILE A 9 -0.65 -14.49 4.49
N THR A 10 -0.57 -15.75 4.91
CA THR A 10 -1.22 -16.24 6.13
C THR A 10 -0.13 -16.68 7.11
N LEU A 11 -0.14 -16.11 8.31
CA LEU A 11 0.82 -16.45 9.36
C LEU A 11 0.09 -17.05 10.55
N LYS A 12 0.72 -18.03 11.17
CA LYS A 12 0.23 -18.62 12.40
C LYS A 12 1.26 -18.36 13.51
N ASN A 13 0.82 -17.73 14.60
CA ASN A 13 1.73 -17.43 15.72
C ASN A 13 1.83 -18.61 16.68
N LYS A 14 2.64 -18.46 17.75
CA LYS A 14 2.88 -19.50 18.73
C LYS A 14 1.63 -19.91 19.48
N ASN A 15 0.66 -19.02 19.62
CA ASN A 15 -0.58 -19.29 20.32
C ASN A 15 -1.64 -19.95 19.43
N GLY A 16 -1.29 -20.26 18.18
CA GLY A 16 -2.22 -20.86 17.23
C GLY A 16 -3.11 -19.85 16.52
N GLU A 17 -2.94 -18.56 16.79
CA GLU A 17 -3.71 -17.53 16.10
C GLU A 17 -3.26 -17.39 14.66
N ILE A 18 -4.22 -17.24 13.77
CA ILE A 18 -3.96 -17.05 12.34
C ILE A 18 -4.18 -15.59 11.96
N LYS A 19 -3.16 -15.00 11.33
CA LYS A 19 -3.26 -13.63 10.80
C LYS A 19 -3.05 -13.66 9.31
N LYS A 20 -3.91 -12.93 8.59
CA LYS A 20 -3.87 -12.85 7.13
C LYS A 20 -3.51 -11.44 6.71
N TYR A 21 -2.61 -11.34 5.74
CA TYR A 21 -2.12 -10.04 5.25
C TYR A 21 -2.25 -9.97 3.74
N LEU A 22 -2.72 -8.83 3.26
CA LEU A 22 -2.67 -8.46 1.84
C LEU A 22 -1.56 -7.43 1.71
N ILE A 23 -0.54 -7.73 0.92
CA ILE A 23 0.67 -6.91 0.87
C ILE A 23 0.86 -6.36 -0.54
N GLU A 24 1.08 -5.05 -0.62
CA GLU A 24 1.46 -4.38 -1.85
C GLU A 24 2.86 -3.80 -1.67
N ILE A 25 3.71 -3.98 -2.67
CA ILE A 25 5.08 -3.43 -2.64
C ILE A 25 5.12 -2.20 -3.54
N LYS A 26 5.61 -1.09 -2.99
CA LYS A 26 5.74 0.18 -3.69
C LYS A 26 7.06 0.85 -3.34
N PRO A 27 7.66 1.60 -4.27
CA PRO A 27 8.80 2.46 -3.91
C PRO A 27 8.40 3.46 -2.84
N SER A 28 9.28 3.69 -1.87
CA SER A 28 8.97 4.60 -0.76
C SER A 28 8.60 6.01 -1.23
N VAL A 29 9.19 6.46 -2.34
CA VAL A 29 8.90 7.78 -2.90
C VAL A 29 7.42 7.92 -3.30
N GLN A 30 6.72 6.83 -3.58
CA GLN A 30 5.30 6.86 -3.93
C GLN A 30 4.39 6.82 -2.71
N THR A 31 4.93 6.61 -1.51
CA THR A 31 4.15 6.55 -0.28
C THR A 31 4.11 7.86 0.48
N ILE A 32 4.80 8.88 -0.01
CA ILE A 32 4.85 10.21 0.59
C ILE A 32 4.34 11.25 -0.42
N PRO A 33 3.84 12.41 0.06
CA PRO A 33 3.41 13.47 -0.86
C PRO A 33 4.57 13.94 -1.73
N PRO A 34 4.32 14.22 -3.04
CA PRO A 34 5.37 14.72 -3.92
C PRO A 34 5.92 16.06 -3.43
N ALA A 35 7.25 16.20 -3.46
CA ALA A 35 7.90 17.46 -3.11
C ALA A 35 7.66 18.50 -4.21
N PRO A 36 7.58 19.81 -3.86
CA PRO A 36 7.47 20.87 -4.87
C PRO A 36 8.64 20.84 -5.86
N THR A 37 8.34 21.08 -7.13
CA THR A 37 9.36 21.16 -8.17
C THR A 37 9.06 22.36 -9.07
N LYS A 38 10.05 22.73 -9.91
CA LYS A 38 9.88 23.79 -10.88
C LYS A 38 8.95 23.38 -12.03
N ASN A 39 8.81 22.08 -12.28
CA ASN A 39 7.94 21.58 -13.35
C ASN A 39 6.54 21.34 -12.80
N THR A 40 5.69 22.34 -12.94
CA THR A 40 4.32 22.32 -12.43
C THR A 40 3.48 21.18 -13.01
N ARG A 41 3.64 20.89 -14.31
CA ARG A 41 2.89 19.81 -14.95
C ARG A 41 3.26 18.45 -14.36
N SER A 42 4.57 18.21 -14.16
CA SER A 42 5.04 16.98 -13.56
C SER A 42 4.56 16.85 -12.12
N LEU A 43 4.59 17.97 -11.36
CA LEU A 43 4.12 17.97 -9.97
C LEU A 43 2.63 17.64 -9.89
N LEU A 44 1.81 18.24 -10.72
CA LEU A 44 0.36 17.97 -10.74
C LEU A 44 0.08 16.50 -11.05
N ARG A 45 0.81 15.91 -12.00
CA ARG A 45 0.65 14.51 -12.34
C ARG A 45 1.01 13.61 -11.15
N ARG A 46 2.12 13.91 -10.47
CA ARG A 46 2.54 13.11 -9.31
C ARG A 46 1.60 13.27 -8.13
N GLN A 47 1.06 14.46 -7.92
CA GLN A 47 0.06 14.69 -6.89
C GLN A 47 -1.22 13.91 -7.17
N ALA A 48 -1.68 13.89 -8.43
CA ALA A 48 -2.86 13.12 -8.82
C ALA A 48 -2.66 11.63 -8.60
N GLU A 49 -1.49 11.10 -8.96
CA GLU A 49 -1.15 9.70 -8.72
C GLU A 49 -1.09 9.38 -7.23
N TYR A 50 -0.51 10.27 -6.43
CA TYR A 50 -0.44 10.09 -4.98
C TYR A 50 -1.84 9.99 -4.37
N VAL A 51 -2.73 10.92 -4.72
CA VAL A 51 -4.10 10.93 -4.20
C VAL A 51 -4.84 9.65 -4.62
N LYS A 52 -4.67 9.24 -5.87
CA LYS A 52 -5.29 8.03 -6.39
C LYS A 52 -4.82 6.79 -5.64
N ASN A 53 -3.51 6.69 -5.38
CA ASN A 53 -2.96 5.56 -4.63
C ASN A 53 -3.45 5.54 -3.19
N ARG A 54 -3.50 6.69 -2.54
CA ARG A 54 -4.02 6.78 -1.17
C ARG A 54 -5.46 6.30 -1.08
N ALA A 55 -6.30 6.70 -2.04
CA ALA A 55 -7.69 6.26 -2.08
C ALA A 55 -7.80 4.74 -2.27
N LYS A 56 -6.96 4.17 -3.14
CA LYS A 56 -6.92 2.73 -3.36
C LYS A 56 -6.50 1.98 -2.09
N TRP A 57 -5.49 2.48 -1.39
CA TRP A 57 -4.99 1.84 -0.18
C TRP A 57 -6.02 1.90 0.95
N GLU A 58 -6.75 3.00 1.07
CA GLU A 58 -7.82 3.10 2.05
C GLU A 58 -8.93 2.08 1.75
N ALA A 59 -9.34 1.98 0.49
CA ALA A 59 -10.33 1.00 0.08
C ALA A 59 -9.85 -0.43 0.32
N ALA A 60 -8.56 -0.70 0.05
CA ALA A 60 -7.97 -2.01 0.29
C ALA A 60 -7.92 -2.34 1.79
N THR A 61 -7.63 -1.36 2.63
CA THR A 61 -7.62 -1.53 4.08
C THR A 61 -9.00 -1.94 4.58
N GLN A 62 -10.05 -1.26 4.11
CA GLN A 62 -11.42 -1.59 4.49
C GLN A 62 -11.84 -2.95 3.97
N PHE A 63 -11.49 -3.26 2.72
CA PHE A 63 -11.78 -4.55 2.12
C PHE A 63 -11.12 -5.70 2.89
N ALA A 64 -9.85 -5.53 3.24
CA ALA A 64 -9.12 -6.53 4.00
C ALA A 64 -9.75 -6.74 5.39
N ALA A 65 -10.11 -5.64 6.07
CA ALA A 65 -10.72 -5.72 7.39
C ALA A 65 -12.02 -6.53 7.36
N LYS A 66 -12.85 -6.36 6.33
CA LYS A 66 -14.10 -7.12 6.17
C LYS A 66 -13.85 -8.62 6.03
N LYS A 67 -12.68 -9.01 5.54
CA LYS A 67 -12.32 -10.42 5.35
C LYS A 67 -11.45 -10.97 6.48
N GLY A 68 -11.27 -10.21 7.56
CA GLY A 68 -10.41 -10.60 8.65
C GLY A 68 -8.93 -10.56 8.33
N SER A 69 -8.55 -9.75 7.35
CA SER A 69 -7.17 -9.56 6.93
C SER A 69 -6.69 -8.16 7.24
N GLU A 70 -5.39 -7.93 7.10
CA GLU A 70 -4.78 -6.61 7.24
C GLU A 70 -4.09 -6.24 5.94
N PHE A 71 -4.29 -5.02 5.46
CA PHE A 71 -3.63 -4.52 4.26
C PHE A 71 -2.38 -3.74 4.65
N ILE A 72 -1.25 -4.07 4.01
CA ILE A 72 0.04 -3.46 4.30
C ILE A 72 0.72 -3.06 3.00
N VAL A 73 1.28 -1.85 2.98
CA VAL A 73 2.16 -1.39 1.89
C VAL A 73 3.59 -1.48 2.40
N LEU A 74 4.42 -2.27 1.73
CA LEU A 74 5.84 -2.39 2.04
C LEU A 74 6.67 -1.66 0.99
N THR A 75 7.78 -1.09 1.43
CA THR A 75 8.71 -0.38 0.55
C THR A 75 10.08 -1.06 0.61
N GLU A 76 11.01 -0.59 -0.25
CA GLU A 76 12.39 -1.08 -0.23
C GLU A 76 13.03 -0.87 1.14
N LYS A 77 12.60 0.13 1.89
CA LYS A 77 13.13 0.39 3.23
C LYS A 77 12.76 -0.71 4.22
N HIS A 78 11.54 -1.25 4.10
CA HIS A 78 11.10 -2.37 4.94
C HIS A 78 11.83 -3.66 4.57
N LEU A 79 12.25 -3.78 3.31
CA LEU A 79 12.92 -4.98 2.82
C LEU A 79 14.43 -4.93 3.01
N GLY A 80 14.96 -3.85 3.56
CA GLY A 80 16.39 -3.71 3.79
C GLY A 80 17.21 -3.40 2.55
N LEU A 81 16.56 -2.88 1.52
CA LEU A 81 17.23 -2.54 0.27
C LEU A 81 17.63 -1.07 0.19
#